data_9657f0948a2dfc22de0873ddb2272abf
#
_entry.id   9657f0948a2dfc22de0873ddb2272abf
#
_cell.length_a   1.000
_cell.length_b   1.000
_cell.length_c   1.000
_cell.angle_alpha   90.00
_cell.angle_beta   90.00
_cell.angle_gamma   90.00
#
_symmetry.space_group_name_H-M   'P 1'
#
loop_
_entity.id
_entity.type
_entity.pdbx_description
1 polymer ?
#
loop_
_entity_poly.entity_id
_entity_poly.type
_entity_poly.pdbx_seq_one_letter_code
_entity_poly.pdbx_strand_id
1 'polypeptide(L)'
;MNDKRKLKLKKFYFHPITIFIFLTIVVVILSGILSAFEMQATYNTVNVNTKELEPTLIAVENLFSFSGLKFILSNALLNFLRFTPLGFLLISMIGIAVAEASGLIETFSRKYLSQVPKYVLTFLILLLATSSSIINDIGYALLIPLTALIYFIIGRNPILGIITAFCGVAFGTGATLFIGTAEISLMDYTAVAAELIDETSHIALSSNLFFIIAASFIISIIGTIIIEKVIAPKVGKYKREEELAKTEQYSTTTIVEEEQKRIEQERNEKKGLRTALIIAIIYGFIVVYSLIPGLPGSGLLLDMKEKVYLTQIFGPKAYLKNAFPYVVSLFFILTGLGYGISSKTIKNDKELIKKIGDIFAKIGTVFVLIFVAAQFIAIFKETNIGIVITTWLANVLSYIDISGIPLIIVTMILIAFSGIFLTSTANKWYLFSPVVVPIFMQSNISPQFAQIVMRAGDSLTKGFTPLMSSFVLYIGFLNVYNLHKEKPYTIGKSMKLITPYFLYISIAWILLVIGWYILGLPIGPGVTPNI
;
A
#
# COMPACT_ATOMS: atom_id res chain seq x y z
N MET A 1 -20.87 36.48 43.42
CA MET A 1 -19.50 36.25 43.02
C MET A 1 -19.22 34.75 43.15
N ASN A 2 -19.31 34.02 42.04
CA ASN A 2 -19.00 32.61 42.01
C ASN A 2 -18.18 32.33 40.74
N ASP A 3 -16.89 32.45 40.90
CA ASP A 3 -15.91 32.19 39.82
C ASP A 3 -15.63 30.68 39.75
N LYS A 4 -16.48 29.96 39.03
CA LYS A 4 -16.24 28.56 38.68
C LYS A 4 -15.18 28.52 37.61
N ARG A 5 -13.90 28.52 38.00
CA ARG A 5 -12.77 28.11 37.15
C ARG A 5 -13.02 26.66 36.68
N LYS A 6 -13.59 26.52 35.49
CA LYS A 6 -13.58 25.23 34.77
C LYS A 6 -12.10 24.86 34.53
N LEU A 7 -11.56 23.97 35.34
CA LEU A 7 -10.35 23.25 35.07
C LEU A 7 -10.51 22.57 33.69
N LYS A 8 -10.00 23.21 32.62
CA LYS A 8 -9.83 22.53 31.34
C LYS A 8 -8.79 21.44 31.56
N LEU A 9 -9.25 20.21 31.79
CA LEU A 9 -8.40 19.03 31.71
C LEU A 9 -7.62 19.13 30.40
N LYS A 10 -6.31 19.31 30.50
CA LYS A 10 -5.41 19.25 29.32
C LYS A 10 -5.65 17.90 28.67
N LYS A 11 -6.28 17.87 27.48
CA LYS A 11 -6.41 16.63 26.71
C LYS A 11 -5.00 16.12 26.43
N PHE A 12 -4.60 15.06 27.10
CA PHE A 12 -3.36 14.34 26.81
C PHE A 12 -3.51 13.67 25.44
N TYR A 13 -2.70 14.05 24.49
CA TYR A 13 -2.62 13.42 23.17
C TYR A 13 -1.38 12.51 23.20
N PHE A 14 -1.60 11.20 23.31
CA PHE A 14 -0.51 10.24 23.20
C PHE A 14 0.05 10.22 21.78
N HIS A 15 1.37 10.18 21.63
CA HIS A 15 2.02 10.00 20.35
C HIS A 15 1.74 8.58 19.80
N PRO A 16 1.65 8.35 18.47
CA PRO A 16 1.44 7.02 17.91
C PRO A 16 2.40 5.96 18.44
N ILE A 17 3.67 6.28 18.65
CA ILE A 17 4.68 5.39 19.24
C ILE A 17 4.20 4.84 20.59
N THR A 18 3.75 5.71 21.49
CA THR A 18 3.23 5.30 22.82
C THR A 18 2.00 4.41 22.69
N ILE A 19 1.13 4.71 21.71
CA ILE A 19 -0.08 3.90 21.47
C ILE A 19 0.31 2.49 21.00
N PHE A 20 1.29 2.35 20.09
CA PHE A 20 1.75 1.03 19.65
C PHE A 20 2.42 0.23 20.79
N ILE A 21 3.18 0.87 21.68
CA ILE A 21 3.73 0.21 22.87
C ILE A 21 2.59 -0.31 23.74
N PHE A 22 1.57 0.53 24.01
CA PHE A 22 0.41 0.12 24.80
C PHE A 22 -0.36 -1.04 24.14
N LEU A 23 -0.59 -0.99 22.83
CA LEU A 23 -1.23 -2.07 22.07
C LEU A 23 -0.44 -3.38 22.14
N THR A 24 0.89 -3.31 22.13
CA THR A 24 1.76 -4.49 22.31
C THR A 24 1.50 -5.15 23.64
N ILE A 25 1.47 -4.37 24.72
CA ILE A 25 1.20 -4.89 26.08
C ILE A 25 -0.20 -5.52 26.14
N VAL A 26 -1.20 -4.85 25.57
CA VAL A 26 -2.57 -5.36 25.52
C VAL A 26 -2.65 -6.70 24.77
N VAL A 27 -1.97 -6.83 23.64
CA VAL A 27 -1.96 -8.07 22.84
C VAL A 27 -1.28 -9.21 23.59
N VAL A 28 -0.17 -8.95 24.27
CA VAL A 28 0.51 -9.98 25.08
C VAL A 28 -0.41 -10.48 26.21
N ILE A 29 -1.06 -9.59 26.95
CA ILE A 29 -2.00 -9.97 28.00
C ILE A 29 -3.20 -10.73 27.41
N LEU A 30 -3.76 -10.23 26.30
CA LEU A 30 -4.89 -10.86 25.62
C LEU A 30 -4.54 -12.27 25.15
N SER A 31 -3.34 -12.50 24.62
CA SER A 31 -2.90 -13.83 24.19
C SER A 31 -2.86 -14.83 25.36
N GLY A 32 -2.43 -14.39 26.54
CA GLY A 32 -2.45 -15.22 27.74
C GLY A 32 -3.88 -15.59 28.18
N ILE A 33 -4.80 -14.62 28.14
CA ILE A 33 -6.21 -14.84 28.48
C ILE A 33 -6.86 -15.81 27.48
N LEU A 34 -6.73 -15.54 26.16
CA LEU A 34 -7.35 -16.38 25.15
C LEU A 34 -6.77 -17.80 25.10
N SER A 35 -5.47 -17.95 25.33
CA SER A 35 -4.84 -19.27 25.45
C SER A 35 -5.33 -20.03 26.69
N ALA A 36 -5.58 -19.35 27.82
CA ALA A 36 -6.17 -19.98 29.03
C ALA A 36 -7.60 -20.46 28.79
N PHE A 37 -8.34 -19.86 27.85
CA PHE A 37 -9.65 -20.34 27.40
C PHE A 37 -9.54 -21.39 26.28
N GLU A 38 -8.35 -21.91 25.99
CA GLU A 38 -8.10 -22.90 24.93
C GLU A 38 -8.67 -22.47 23.57
N MET A 39 -8.59 -21.17 23.26
CA MET A 39 -9.14 -20.62 22.01
C MET A 39 -8.38 -21.17 20.81
N GLN A 40 -9.08 -21.96 19.99
CA GLN A 40 -8.53 -22.65 18.83
C GLN A 40 -9.53 -22.72 17.69
N ALA A 41 -9.06 -23.04 16.48
CA ALA A 41 -9.88 -23.24 15.30
C ALA A 41 -9.30 -24.36 14.43
N THR A 42 -10.16 -25.06 13.71
CA THR A 42 -9.75 -26.05 12.70
C THR A 42 -10.05 -25.51 11.33
N TYR A 43 -9.06 -25.52 10.45
CA TYR A 43 -9.21 -25.19 9.04
C TYR A 43 -8.75 -26.38 8.19
N ASN A 44 -9.33 -26.49 6.99
CA ASN A 44 -8.96 -27.51 6.06
C ASN A 44 -7.81 -27.04 5.18
N THR A 45 -6.72 -27.81 5.15
CA THR A 45 -5.65 -27.67 4.18
C THR A 45 -5.85 -28.67 3.07
N VAL A 46 -5.59 -28.27 1.83
CA VAL A 46 -5.57 -29.23 0.74
C VAL A 46 -4.18 -29.84 0.65
N ASN A 47 -4.08 -31.14 0.86
CA ASN A 47 -2.83 -31.88 0.63
C ASN A 47 -2.55 -31.93 -0.87
N VAL A 48 -1.45 -31.31 -1.30
CA VAL A 48 -1.09 -31.20 -2.72
C VAL A 48 -0.82 -32.56 -3.36
N ASN A 49 -0.44 -33.58 -2.58
CA ASN A 49 -0.11 -34.91 -3.09
C ASN A 49 -1.36 -35.82 -3.20
N THR A 50 -2.24 -35.78 -2.20
CA THR A 50 -3.45 -36.62 -2.15
C THR A 50 -4.68 -35.93 -2.71
N LYS A 51 -4.66 -34.61 -2.88
CA LYS A 51 -5.80 -33.76 -3.23
C LYS A 51 -6.97 -33.87 -2.24
N GLU A 52 -6.69 -34.29 -1.01
CA GLU A 52 -7.69 -34.44 0.05
C GLU A 52 -7.61 -33.26 1.03
N LEU A 53 -8.72 -32.99 1.69
CA LEU A 53 -8.81 -32.00 2.77
C LEU A 53 -8.31 -32.60 4.07
N GLU A 54 -7.23 -32.05 4.60
CA GLU A 54 -6.69 -32.43 5.92
C GLU A 54 -7.04 -31.37 6.96
N PRO A 55 -7.75 -31.74 8.04
CA PRO A 55 -8.05 -30.79 9.10
C PRO A 55 -6.78 -30.43 9.90
N THR A 56 -6.45 -29.16 9.95
CA THR A 56 -5.32 -28.61 10.70
C THR A 56 -5.85 -27.77 11.85
N LEU A 57 -5.43 -28.11 13.08
CA LEU A 57 -5.78 -27.37 14.29
C LEU A 57 -4.78 -26.23 14.50
N ILE A 58 -5.28 -25.03 14.77
CA ILE A 58 -4.48 -23.88 15.18
C ILE A 58 -5.04 -23.30 16.50
N ALA A 59 -4.16 -23.08 17.47
CA ALA A 59 -4.50 -22.50 18.76
C ALA A 59 -3.82 -21.14 18.96
N VAL A 60 -4.37 -20.34 19.86
CA VAL A 60 -3.76 -19.09 20.30
C VAL A 60 -2.52 -19.37 21.11
N GLU A 61 -1.39 -18.80 20.71
CA GLU A 61 -0.11 -18.90 21.42
C GLU A 61 -0.05 -17.92 22.60
N ASN A 62 0.32 -18.43 23.77
CA ASN A 62 0.44 -17.65 24.99
C ASN A 62 1.76 -16.89 25.06
N LEU A 63 1.75 -15.63 24.68
CA LEU A 63 2.93 -14.77 24.82
C LEU A 63 3.05 -14.09 26.20
N PHE A 64 2.03 -14.22 27.07
CA PHE A 64 2.11 -13.86 28.48
C PHE A 64 2.69 -15.00 29.33
N SER A 65 3.80 -15.58 28.84
CA SER A 65 4.51 -16.70 29.44
C SER A 65 6.02 -16.45 29.41
N PHE A 66 6.82 -17.27 30.08
CA PHE A 66 8.27 -17.16 30.05
C PHE A 66 8.84 -17.43 28.64
N SER A 67 8.26 -18.38 27.91
CA SER A 67 8.61 -18.62 26.48
C SER A 67 8.24 -17.43 25.60
N GLY A 68 7.07 -16.82 25.80
CA GLY A 68 6.65 -15.62 25.10
C GLY A 68 7.58 -14.42 25.35
N LEU A 69 8.01 -14.22 26.60
CA LEU A 69 8.97 -13.18 26.93
C LEU A 69 10.33 -13.42 26.26
N LYS A 70 10.81 -14.67 26.21
CA LYS A 70 12.02 -15.03 25.45
C LYS A 70 11.85 -14.71 23.97
N PHE A 71 10.72 -15.06 23.37
CA PHE A 71 10.42 -14.73 21.96
C PHE A 71 10.51 -13.22 21.72
N ILE A 72 9.82 -12.41 22.55
CA ILE A 72 9.79 -10.95 22.42
C ILE A 72 11.21 -10.37 22.47
N LEU A 73 12.03 -10.80 23.43
CA LEU A 73 13.39 -10.28 23.62
C LEU A 73 14.35 -10.75 22.51
N SER A 74 14.29 -12.02 22.12
CA SER A 74 15.23 -12.60 21.15
C SER A 74 14.92 -12.17 19.71
N ASN A 75 13.67 -11.86 19.38
CA ASN A 75 13.27 -11.53 18.01
C ASN A 75 13.16 -10.02 17.72
N ALA A 76 13.41 -9.15 18.70
CA ALA A 76 13.22 -7.70 18.53
C ALA A 76 14.00 -7.13 17.31
N LEU A 77 15.25 -7.54 17.13
CA LEU A 77 16.06 -7.12 15.97
C LEU A 77 15.50 -7.69 14.66
N LEU A 78 15.17 -8.99 14.64
CA LEU A 78 14.65 -9.67 13.44
C LEU A 78 13.29 -9.10 13.03
N ASN A 79 12.40 -8.81 13.98
CA ASN A 79 11.10 -8.19 13.74
C ASN A 79 11.26 -6.84 13.02
N PHE A 80 12.23 -6.04 13.43
CA PHE A 80 12.52 -4.77 12.80
C PHE A 80 13.12 -4.94 11.40
N LEU A 81 14.14 -5.79 11.23
CA LEU A 81 14.81 -6.00 9.95
C LEU A 81 13.90 -6.66 8.91
N ARG A 82 13.01 -7.57 9.34
CA ARG A 82 12.04 -8.24 8.47
C ARG A 82 10.78 -7.43 8.22
N PHE A 83 10.65 -6.26 8.84
CA PHE A 83 9.51 -5.39 8.59
C PHE A 83 9.60 -4.82 7.17
N THR A 84 8.82 -5.39 6.26
CA THR A 84 8.86 -5.13 4.82
C THR A 84 8.94 -3.64 4.45
N PRO A 85 8.16 -2.72 5.09
CA PRO A 85 8.22 -1.30 4.75
C PRO A 85 9.56 -0.64 5.03
N LEU A 86 10.37 -1.15 5.96
CA LEU A 86 11.64 -0.53 6.34
C LEU A 86 12.62 -0.49 5.16
N GLY A 87 12.91 -1.64 4.56
CA GLY A 87 13.84 -1.73 3.43
C GLY A 87 13.35 -0.96 2.21
N PHE A 88 12.04 -1.08 1.90
CA PHE A 88 11.44 -0.37 0.77
C PHE A 88 11.44 1.14 0.96
N LEU A 89 11.14 1.64 2.16
CA LEU A 89 11.18 3.05 2.46
C LEU A 89 12.61 3.60 2.34
N LEU A 90 13.60 2.93 2.94
CA LEU A 90 14.99 3.37 2.88
C LEU A 90 15.48 3.48 1.43
N ILE A 91 15.30 2.42 0.64
CA ILE A 91 15.74 2.40 -0.75
C ILE A 91 15.00 3.46 -1.57
N SER A 92 13.68 3.56 -1.45
CA SER A 92 12.89 4.54 -2.19
C SER A 92 13.24 5.98 -1.81
N MET A 93 13.45 6.23 -0.51
CA MET A 93 13.81 7.57 -0.01
C MET A 93 15.19 8.03 -0.45
N ILE A 94 16.16 7.13 -0.67
CA ILE A 94 17.45 7.51 -1.26
C ILE A 94 17.24 8.10 -2.65
N GLY A 95 16.46 7.43 -3.51
CA GLY A 95 16.15 7.92 -4.85
C GLY A 95 15.40 9.25 -4.83
N ILE A 96 14.32 9.34 -4.05
CA ILE A 96 13.54 10.57 -3.89
C ILE A 96 14.42 11.70 -3.37
N ALA A 97 15.27 11.44 -2.37
CA ALA A 97 16.13 12.46 -1.76
C ALA A 97 17.16 13.03 -2.76
N VAL A 98 17.74 12.20 -3.63
CA VAL A 98 18.63 12.68 -4.71
C VAL A 98 17.86 13.54 -5.69
N ALA A 99 16.67 13.11 -6.12
CA ALA A 99 15.84 13.86 -7.07
C ALA A 99 15.26 15.16 -6.47
N GLU A 100 14.98 15.18 -5.15
CA GLU A 100 14.59 16.39 -4.41
C GLU A 100 15.78 17.33 -4.24
N ALA A 101 16.92 16.82 -3.74
CA ALA A 101 18.13 17.61 -3.49
C ALA A 101 18.70 18.24 -4.77
N SER A 102 18.53 17.58 -5.92
CA SER A 102 18.92 18.10 -7.24
C SER A 102 18.00 19.21 -7.76
N GLY A 103 16.77 19.33 -7.23
CA GLY A 103 15.73 20.23 -7.72
C GLY A 103 14.89 19.65 -8.88
N LEU A 104 15.09 18.38 -9.28
CA LEU A 104 14.34 17.75 -10.36
C LEU A 104 12.84 17.69 -10.04
N ILE A 105 12.48 17.17 -8.85
CA ILE A 105 11.07 17.02 -8.44
C ILE A 105 10.40 18.40 -8.35
N GLU A 106 11.10 19.39 -7.81
CA GLU A 106 10.58 20.77 -7.68
C GLU A 106 10.29 21.36 -9.06
N THR A 107 11.28 21.36 -9.96
CA THR A 107 11.15 21.96 -11.29
C THR A 107 10.10 21.23 -12.14
N PHE A 108 10.09 19.90 -12.10
CA PHE A 108 9.09 19.10 -12.82
C PHE A 108 7.67 19.38 -12.30
N SER A 109 7.49 19.37 -11.00
CA SER A 109 6.18 19.61 -10.38
C SER A 109 5.68 21.02 -10.65
N ARG A 110 6.54 22.03 -10.54
CA ARG A 110 6.22 23.43 -10.80
C ARG A 110 5.88 23.69 -12.28
N LYS A 111 6.64 23.11 -13.22
CA LYS A 111 6.43 23.37 -14.67
C LYS A 111 5.30 22.57 -15.28
N TYR A 112 5.09 21.34 -14.85
CA TYR A 112 4.14 20.43 -15.50
C TYR A 112 2.94 20.08 -14.60
N LEU A 113 3.16 19.66 -13.35
CA LEU A 113 2.08 19.18 -12.51
C LEU A 113 1.19 20.30 -11.97
N SER A 114 1.72 21.50 -11.76
CA SER A 114 0.94 22.65 -11.31
C SER A 114 -0.12 23.11 -12.33
N GLN A 115 0.07 22.79 -13.61
CA GLN A 115 -0.86 23.11 -14.69
C GLN A 115 -1.94 22.04 -14.88
N VAL A 116 -1.77 20.86 -14.29
CA VAL A 116 -2.74 19.76 -14.41
C VAL A 116 -3.96 20.06 -13.53
N PRO A 117 -5.19 19.94 -14.07
CA PRO A 117 -6.39 20.09 -13.25
C PRO A 117 -6.38 19.14 -12.05
N LYS A 118 -6.82 19.65 -10.88
CA LYS A 118 -6.74 18.90 -9.61
C LYS A 118 -7.38 17.51 -9.68
N TYR A 119 -8.51 17.37 -10.37
CA TYR A 119 -9.18 16.07 -10.53
C TYR A 119 -8.35 15.09 -11.35
N VAL A 120 -7.71 15.57 -12.42
CA VAL A 120 -6.85 14.73 -13.27
C VAL A 120 -5.62 14.27 -12.50
N LEU A 121 -4.96 15.18 -11.77
CA LEU A 121 -3.79 14.83 -10.96
C LEU A 121 -4.15 13.80 -9.88
N THR A 122 -5.25 14.01 -9.14
CA THR A 122 -5.72 13.08 -8.11
C THR A 122 -6.09 11.73 -8.71
N PHE A 123 -6.74 11.70 -9.88
CA PHE A 123 -7.05 10.47 -10.61
C PHE A 123 -5.79 9.70 -11.01
N LEU A 124 -4.80 10.38 -11.60
CA LEU A 124 -3.55 9.75 -11.99
C LEU A 124 -2.80 9.16 -10.79
N ILE A 125 -2.77 9.87 -9.67
CA ILE A 125 -2.15 9.37 -8.43
C ILE A 125 -2.90 8.13 -7.91
N LEU A 126 -4.24 8.16 -7.89
CA LEU A 126 -5.04 7.01 -7.46
C LEU A 126 -4.87 5.82 -8.41
N LEU A 127 -4.85 6.03 -9.71
CA LEU A 127 -4.63 4.98 -10.70
C LEU A 127 -3.23 4.35 -10.58
N LEU A 128 -2.19 5.16 -10.35
CA LEU A 128 -0.86 4.66 -10.04
C LEU A 128 -0.82 3.91 -8.70
N ALA A 129 -1.53 4.42 -7.69
CA ALA A 129 -1.58 3.81 -6.38
C ALA A 129 -2.30 2.45 -6.38
N THR A 130 -3.44 2.32 -7.06
CA THR A 130 -4.13 1.04 -7.24
C THR A 130 -3.25 0.05 -8.01
N SER A 131 -2.59 0.50 -9.07
CA SER A 131 -1.72 -0.34 -9.90
C SER A 131 -0.41 -0.72 -9.22
N SER A 132 -0.02 -0.05 -8.14
CA SER A 132 1.22 -0.36 -7.41
C SER A 132 1.17 -1.69 -6.67
N SER A 133 -0.01 -2.28 -6.49
CA SER A 133 -0.21 -3.62 -5.93
C SER A 133 0.31 -4.75 -6.84
N ILE A 134 0.72 -4.46 -8.08
CA ILE A 134 1.35 -5.42 -9.00
C ILE A 134 2.55 -6.13 -8.36
N ILE A 135 3.35 -5.41 -7.60
CA ILE A 135 4.51 -5.95 -6.88
C ILE A 135 4.33 -5.71 -5.38
N ASN A 136 3.54 -6.56 -4.72
CA ASN A 136 3.39 -6.62 -3.25
C ASN A 136 3.50 -5.28 -2.52
N ASP A 137 2.44 -4.54 -2.39
CA ASP A 137 2.32 -3.38 -1.48
C ASP A 137 3.54 -2.39 -1.42
N ILE A 138 4.46 -2.45 -2.39
CA ILE A 138 5.65 -1.58 -2.44
C ILE A 138 5.25 -0.13 -2.67
N GLY A 139 4.13 0.07 -3.38
CA GLY A 139 3.70 1.39 -3.84
C GLY A 139 3.55 2.42 -2.72
N TYR A 140 3.12 2.03 -1.53
CA TYR A 140 2.94 3.00 -0.45
C TYR A 140 4.26 3.58 0.07
N ALA A 141 5.35 2.81 0.07
CA ALA A 141 6.65 3.30 0.55
C ALA A 141 7.24 4.39 -0.36
N LEU A 142 6.91 4.36 -1.65
CA LEU A 142 7.30 5.36 -2.64
C LEU A 142 6.25 6.48 -2.76
N LEU A 143 4.98 6.10 -2.95
CA LEU A 143 3.93 7.04 -3.34
C LEU A 143 3.52 7.98 -2.21
N ILE A 144 3.50 7.52 -0.96
CA ILE A 144 3.13 8.37 0.18
C ILE A 144 4.08 9.57 0.31
N PRO A 145 5.41 9.40 0.44
CA PRO A 145 6.33 10.53 0.53
C PRO A 145 6.38 11.37 -0.73
N LEU A 146 6.40 10.75 -1.91
CA LEU A 146 6.48 11.44 -3.18
C LEU A 146 5.24 12.33 -3.43
N THR A 147 4.06 11.82 -3.16
CA THR A 147 2.81 12.57 -3.36
C THR A 147 2.67 13.70 -2.37
N ALA A 148 3.11 13.50 -1.11
CA ALA A 148 3.18 14.57 -0.12
C ALA A 148 4.07 15.72 -0.59
N LEU A 149 5.26 15.40 -1.09
CA LEU A 149 6.22 16.36 -1.63
C LEU A 149 5.67 17.10 -2.85
N ILE A 150 5.10 16.37 -3.81
CA ILE A 150 4.49 16.98 -5.01
C ILE A 150 3.37 17.95 -4.60
N TYR A 151 2.46 17.54 -3.72
CA TYR A 151 1.36 18.41 -3.27
C TYR A 151 1.89 19.65 -2.56
N PHE A 152 2.90 19.49 -1.71
CA PHE A 152 3.57 20.62 -1.07
C PHE A 152 4.13 21.61 -2.09
N ILE A 153 4.85 21.13 -3.10
CA ILE A 153 5.49 21.98 -4.13
C ILE A 153 4.45 22.74 -4.95
N ILE A 154 3.36 22.09 -5.38
CA ILE A 154 2.31 22.73 -6.20
C ILE A 154 1.31 23.58 -5.39
N GLY A 155 1.57 23.79 -4.09
CA GLY A 155 0.72 24.62 -3.21
C GLY A 155 -0.54 23.94 -2.71
N ARG A 156 -0.66 22.61 -2.84
CA ARG A 156 -1.74 21.80 -2.25
C ARG A 156 -1.34 21.32 -0.85
N ASN A 157 -2.33 20.92 -0.06
CA ASN A 157 -2.04 20.38 1.27
C ASN A 157 -1.35 19.02 1.19
N PRO A 158 -0.11 18.85 1.70
CA PRO A 158 0.63 17.58 1.66
C PRO A 158 -0.09 16.44 2.40
N ILE A 159 -0.86 16.77 3.46
CA ILE A 159 -1.72 15.79 4.15
C ILE A 159 -2.72 15.15 3.18
N LEU A 160 -3.29 15.94 2.27
CA LEU A 160 -4.20 15.42 1.25
C LEU A 160 -3.47 14.49 0.27
N GLY A 161 -2.23 14.82 -0.10
CA GLY A 161 -1.39 13.96 -0.94
C GLY A 161 -1.11 12.60 -0.26
N ILE A 162 -0.76 12.61 1.02
CA ILE A 162 -0.55 11.40 1.83
C ILE A 162 -1.82 10.54 1.86
N ILE A 163 -2.98 11.15 2.12
CA ILE A 163 -4.27 10.44 2.14
C ILE A 163 -4.58 9.85 0.77
N THR A 164 -4.37 10.61 -0.32
CA THR A 164 -4.65 10.15 -1.68
C THR A 164 -3.82 8.91 -2.04
N ALA A 165 -2.52 8.96 -1.83
CA ALA A 165 -1.63 7.83 -2.09
C ALA A 165 -1.97 6.61 -1.23
N PHE A 166 -2.16 6.81 0.07
CA PHE A 166 -2.51 5.74 1.01
C PHE A 166 -3.85 5.09 0.65
N CYS A 167 -4.89 5.89 0.40
CA CYS A 167 -6.21 5.38 0.05
C CYS A 167 -6.19 4.58 -1.26
N GLY A 168 -5.46 5.05 -2.27
CA GLY A 168 -5.33 4.32 -3.54
C GLY A 168 -4.66 2.97 -3.37
N VAL A 169 -3.55 2.89 -2.61
CA VAL A 169 -2.86 1.62 -2.35
C VAL A 169 -3.70 0.71 -1.47
N ALA A 170 -4.24 1.22 -0.35
CA ALA A 170 -4.87 0.38 0.67
C ALA A 170 -6.25 -0.14 0.27
N PHE A 171 -7.09 0.70 -0.35
CA PHE A 171 -8.46 0.34 -0.74
C PHE A 171 -8.57 -0.05 -2.23
N GLY A 172 -7.47 0.02 -2.99
CA GLY A 172 -7.39 -0.36 -4.39
C GLY A 172 -6.75 -1.72 -4.66
N THR A 173 -6.43 -2.51 -3.64
CA THR A 173 -5.67 -3.78 -3.80
C THR A 173 -6.38 -4.83 -4.65
N GLY A 174 -7.70 -4.78 -4.78
CA GLY A 174 -8.51 -5.63 -5.66
C GLY A 174 -8.48 -5.21 -7.14
N ALA A 175 -7.89 -4.06 -7.46
CA ALA A 175 -7.84 -3.47 -8.79
C ALA A 175 -6.39 -3.21 -9.21
N THR A 176 -6.07 -3.49 -10.47
CA THR A 176 -4.72 -3.25 -11.02
C THR A 176 -4.80 -3.22 -12.55
N LEU A 177 -3.89 -2.49 -13.19
CA LEU A 177 -3.81 -2.42 -14.64
C LEU A 177 -3.18 -3.67 -15.29
N PHE A 178 -2.49 -4.49 -14.50
CA PHE A 178 -1.77 -5.66 -14.99
C PHE A 178 -1.90 -6.82 -14.02
N ILE A 179 -1.68 -8.03 -14.53
CA ILE A 179 -1.54 -9.23 -13.71
C ILE A 179 -0.25 -9.11 -12.90
N GLY A 180 -0.32 -9.32 -11.60
CA GLY A 180 0.81 -9.17 -10.70
C GLY A 180 1.01 -10.36 -9.76
N THR A 181 1.85 -10.16 -8.74
CA THR A 181 2.18 -11.20 -7.75
C THR A 181 0.98 -11.71 -6.97
N ALA A 182 -0.04 -10.86 -6.77
CA ALA A 182 -1.25 -11.26 -6.06
C ALA A 182 -2.06 -12.28 -6.85
N GLU A 183 -2.27 -12.05 -8.17
CA GLU A 183 -3.00 -12.98 -9.05
C GLU A 183 -2.37 -14.35 -9.06
N ILE A 184 -1.03 -14.41 -9.18
CA ILE A 184 -0.29 -15.68 -9.20
C ILE A 184 -0.50 -16.44 -7.89
N SER A 185 -0.33 -15.77 -6.75
CA SER A 185 -0.46 -16.41 -5.44
C SER A 185 -1.89 -16.87 -5.13
N LEU A 186 -2.90 -16.11 -5.57
CA LEU A 186 -4.30 -16.45 -5.31
C LEU A 186 -4.83 -17.53 -6.27
N MET A 187 -4.32 -17.54 -7.51
CA MET A 187 -4.72 -18.53 -8.51
C MET A 187 -4.39 -19.94 -8.03
N ASP A 188 -3.20 -20.19 -7.49
CA ASP A 188 -2.80 -21.51 -7.00
C ASP A 188 -3.80 -22.05 -5.95
N TYR A 189 -4.20 -21.23 -4.98
CA TYR A 189 -5.19 -21.63 -3.97
C TYR A 189 -6.58 -21.81 -4.56
N THR A 190 -6.96 -21.00 -5.55
CA THR A 190 -8.26 -21.10 -6.22
C THR A 190 -8.34 -22.37 -7.05
N ALA A 191 -7.28 -22.69 -7.80
CA ALA A 191 -7.22 -23.88 -8.65
C ALA A 191 -7.35 -25.16 -7.81
N VAL A 192 -6.54 -25.27 -6.75
CA VAL A 192 -6.57 -26.42 -5.85
C VAL A 192 -7.94 -26.58 -5.19
N ALA A 193 -8.58 -25.49 -4.78
CA ALA A 193 -9.92 -25.55 -4.18
C ALA A 193 -11.02 -25.88 -5.20
N ALA A 194 -10.88 -25.48 -6.47
CA ALA A 194 -11.83 -25.80 -7.53
C ALA A 194 -11.72 -27.28 -7.95
N GLU A 195 -10.52 -27.86 -7.98
CA GLU A 195 -10.29 -29.27 -8.27
C GLU A 195 -10.96 -30.23 -7.26
N LEU A 196 -11.33 -29.75 -6.05
CA LEU A 196 -12.12 -30.53 -5.10
C LEU A 196 -13.55 -30.83 -5.60
N ILE A 197 -14.09 -30.00 -6.49
CA ILE A 197 -15.45 -30.13 -7.03
C ILE A 197 -15.40 -30.63 -8.48
N ASP A 198 -14.46 -30.14 -9.27
CA ASP A 198 -14.29 -30.51 -10.68
C ASP A 198 -12.79 -30.62 -11.01
N GLU A 199 -12.30 -31.85 -11.14
CA GLU A 199 -10.89 -32.15 -11.48
C GLU A 199 -10.47 -31.59 -12.84
N THR A 200 -11.43 -31.25 -13.72
CA THR A 200 -11.15 -30.66 -15.03
C THR A 200 -11.08 -29.14 -15.02
N SER A 201 -11.30 -28.53 -13.86
CA SER A 201 -11.29 -27.08 -13.69
C SER A 201 -9.90 -26.49 -13.96
N HIS A 202 -9.78 -25.66 -14.98
CA HIS A 202 -8.55 -24.95 -15.31
C HIS A 202 -8.69 -23.45 -15.06
N ILE A 203 -7.81 -22.90 -14.22
CA ILE A 203 -7.80 -21.47 -13.89
C ILE A 203 -6.55 -20.83 -14.52
N ALA A 204 -6.78 -19.94 -15.49
CA ALA A 204 -5.70 -19.20 -16.13
C ALA A 204 -5.35 -17.94 -15.34
N LEU A 205 -4.09 -17.49 -15.40
CA LEU A 205 -3.62 -16.24 -14.80
C LEU A 205 -4.41 -15.01 -15.30
N SER A 206 -4.87 -15.06 -16.55
CA SER A 206 -5.64 -13.97 -17.16
C SER A 206 -7.15 -14.01 -16.87
N SER A 207 -7.62 -14.98 -16.10
CA SER A 207 -9.07 -15.20 -15.86
C SER A 207 -9.80 -13.98 -15.29
N ASN A 208 -9.13 -13.10 -14.57
CA ASN A 208 -9.72 -11.92 -13.93
C ASN A 208 -9.28 -10.58 -14.58
N LEU A 209 -8.59 -10.65 -15.74
CA LEU A 209 -7.90 -9.49 -16.33
C LEU A 209 -8.85 -8.33 -16.67
N PHE A 210 -10.00 -8.61 -17.25
CA PHE A 210 -10.93 -7.54 -17.68
C PHE A 210 -11.54 -6.84 -16.48
N PHE A 211 -11.92 -7.61 -15.45
CA PHE A 211 -12.46 -7.05 -14.22
C PHE A 211 -11.44 -6.16 -13.49
N ILE A 212 -10.21 -6.63 -13.27
CA ILE A 212 -9.21 -5.88 -12.50
C ILE A 212 -8.81 -4.57 -13.18
N ILE A 213 -8.73 -4.56 -14.51
CA ILE A 213 -8.45 -3.34 -15.29
C ILE A 213 -9.62 -2.36 -15.18
N ALA A 214 -10.85 -2.81 -15.46
CA ALA A 214 -12.03 -1.95 -15.36
C ALA A 214 -12.21 -1.41 -13.93
N ALA A 215 -12.03 -2.26 -12.92
CA ALA A 215 -12.09 -1.86 -11.51
C ALA A 215 -11.04 -0.78 -11.18
N SER A 216 -9.82 -0.86 -11.75
CA SER A 216 -8.79 0.15 -11.49
C SER A 216 -9.19 1.55 -11.96
N PHE A 217 -9.84 1.68 -13.10
CA PHE A 217 -10.38 2.95 -13.59
C PHE A 217 -11.59 3.41 -12.77
N ILE A 218 -12.56 2.54 -12.55
CA ILE A 218 -13.82 2.87 -11.84
C ILE A 218 -13.52 3.32 -10.41
N ILE A 219 -12.72 2.54 -9.66
CA ILE A 219 -12.35 2.84 -8.28
C ILE A 219 -11.51 4.11 -8.19
N SER A 220 -10.60 4.35 -9.15
CA SER A 220 -9.82 5.60 -9.19
C SER A 220 -10.67 6.81 -9.51
N ILE A 221 -11.68 6.72 -10.39
CA ILE A 221 -12.63 7.81 -10.67
C ILE A 221 -13.47 8.12 -9.43
N ILE A 222 -14.08 7.11 -8.82
CA ILE A 222 -14.89 7.28 -7.62
C ILE A 222 -14.04 7.81 -6.47
N GLY A 223 -12.85 7.24 -6.26
CA GLY A 223 -11.87 7.70 -5.28
C GLY A 223 -11.48 9.16 -5.47
N THR A 224 -11.30 9.60 -6.72
CA THR A 224 -11.02 11.01 -7.05
C THR A 224 -12.15 11.93 -6.59
N ILE A 225 -13.38 11.54 -6.87
CA ILE A 225 -14.56 12.33 -6.44
C ILE A 225 -14.61 12.42 -4.90
N ILE A 226 -14.36 11.32 -4.20
CA ILE A 226 -14.35 11.29 -2.73
C ILE A 226 -13.22 12.18 -2.18
N ILE A 227 -12.00 12.05 -2.71
CA ILE A 227 -10.85 12.85 -2.27
C ILE A 227 -11.12 14.34 -2.49
N GLU A 228 -11.55 14.76 -3.69
CA GLU A 228 -11.67 16.17 -4.03
C GLU A 228 -12.92 16.84 -3.42
N LYS A 229 -14.06 16.12 -3.34
CA LYS A 229 -15.32 16.69 -2.85
C LYS A 229 -15.57 16.50 -1.35
N VAL A 230 -15.03 15.42 -0.76
CA VAL A 230 -15.34 15.07 0.64
C VAL A 230 -14.14 15.27 1.57
N ILE A 231 -12.94 14.84 1.16
CA ILE A 231 -11.76 14.88 2.03
C ILE A 231 -11.03 16.22 1.92
N ALA A 232 -10.79 16.73 0.72
CA ALA A 232 -10.05 17.97 0.51
C ALA A 232 -10.64 19.18 1.27
N PRO A 233 -11.99 19.37 1.30
CA PRO A 233 -12.58 20.47 2.10
C PRO A 233 -12.35 20.31 3.61
N LYS A 234 -12.30 19.06 4.12
CA LYS A 234 -12.07 18.77 5.55
C LYS A 234 -10.61 18.96 5.97
N VAL A 235 -9.68 18.63 5.09
CA VAL A 235 -8.23 18.81 5.33
C VAL A 235 -7.85 20.29 5.24
N GLY A 236 -8.50 21.05 4.36
CA GLY A 236 -8.32 22.49 4.20
C GLY A 236 -7.00 22.88 3.50
N LYS A 237 -6.72 24.19 3.50
CA LYS A 237 -5.48 24.74 2.91
C LYS A 237 -4.30 24.55 3.86
N TYR A 238 -3.12 24.29 3.31
CA TYR A 238 -1.86 24.26 4.06
C TYR A 238 -1.31 25.66 4.18
N LYS A 239 -1.04 26.12 5.40
CA LYS A 239 -0.53 27.48 5.67
C LYS A 239 0.96 27.54 5.43
N ARG A 240 1.37 27.59 4.17
CA ARG A 240 2.77 27.69 3.74
C ARG A 240 3.42 29.02 4.14
N GLU A 241 2.62 30.09 4.25
CA GLU A 241 3.10 31.47 4.48
C GLU A 241 3.84 31.65 5.82
N GLU A 242 3.49 30.88 6.85
CA GLU A 242 4.15 30.97 8.17
C GLU A 242 5.57 30.33 8.19
N GLU A 243 5.88 29.41 7.28
CA GLU A 243 7.22 28.80 7.18
C GLU A 243 8.15 29.57 6.21
N LEU A 244 7.63 30.13 5.12
CA LEU A 244 8.41 30.87 4.13
C LEU A 244 8.79 32.28 4.63
N ALA A 245 7.93 32.94 5.39
CA ALA A 245 8.22 34.25 5.98
C ALA A 245 9.42 34.27 6.96
N LYS A 246 9.85 33.10 7.43
CA LYS A 246 11.03 32.94 8.27
C LYS A 246 12.36 32.80 7.50
N THR A 247 12.29 32.62 6.18
CA THR A 247 13.45 32.28 5.33
C THR A 247 13.82 33.39 4.33
N GLU A 248 12.95 34.39 4.10
CA GLU A 248 13.25 35.51 3.22
C GLU A 248 14.03 36.61 3.97
N GLN A 249 15.36 36.46 4.02
CA GLN A 249 16.26 37.60 4.23
C GLN A 249 16.37 38.38 2.93
N TYR A 250 15.94 39.62 2.96
CA TYR A 250 16.04 40.59 1.88
C TYR A 250 17.45 40.66 1.29
N SER A 251 17.60 40.35 0.01
CA SER A 251 18.76 40.76 -0.77
C SER A 251 18.38 41.93 -1.67
N THR A 252 18.97 43.07 -1.47
CA THR A 252 18.92 44.25 -2.34
C THR A 252 19.73 43.99 -3.61
N THR A 253 19.06 43.47 -4.64
CA THR A 253 19.65 43.27 -5.98
C THR A 253 18.90 44.15 -6.99
N THR A 254 19.61 44.70 -7.98
CA THR A 254 19.03 45.55 -9.05
C THR A 254 18.14 44.74 -9.97
N ILE A 255 17.00 45.28 -10.41
CA ILE A 255 15.95 44.64 -11.23
C ILE A 255 16.53 43.98 -12.51
N VAL A 256 17.52 44.56 -13.14
CA VAL A 256 18.17 44.05 -14.37
C VAL A 256 19.00 42.79 -14.11
N GLU A 257 19.71 42.72 -12.98
CA GLU A 257 20.47 41.54 -12.58
C GLU A 257 19.57 40.38 -12.15
N GLU A 258 18.40 40.66 -11.59
CA GLU A 258 17.40 39.64 -11.27
C GLU A 258 16.78 39.02 -12.50
N GLU A 259 16.52 39.82 -13.55
CA GLU A 259 15.95 39.34 -14.79
C GLU A 259 16.95 38.46 -15.58
N GLN A 260 18.23 38.86 -15.64
CA GLN A 260 19.28 38.02 -16.24
C GLN A 260 19.49 36.71 -15.48
N LYS A 261 19.49 36.72 -14.15
CA LYS A 261 19.58 35.51 -13.32
C LYS A 261 18.38 34.59 -13.54
N ARG A 262 17.17 35.13 -13.67
CA ARG A 262 15.96 34.35 -13.98
C ARG A 262 16.05 33.66 -15.35
N ILE A 263 16.49 34.39 -16.39
CA ILE A 263 16.65 33.84 -17.75
C ILE A 263 17.70 32.72 -17.75
N GLU A 264 18.83 32.92 -17.07
CA GLU A 264 19.87 31.89 -16.94
C GLU A 264 19.35 30.66 -16.16
N GLN A 265 18.61 30.88 -15.08
CA GLN A 265 18.00 29.80 -14.30
C GLN A 265 17.01 29.01 -15.15
N GLU A 266 16.10 29.67 -15.89
CA GLU A 266 15.12 29.01 -16.75
C GLU A 266 15.80 28.19 -17.86
N ARG A 267 16.89 28.71 -18.45
CA ARG A 267 17.70 28.00 -19.44
C ARG A 267 18.37 26.76 -18.85
N ASN A 268 18.95 26.88 -17.66
CA ASN A 268 19.60 25.78 -16.96
C ASN A 268 18.57 24.70 -16.53
N GLU A 269 17.40 25.10 -16.01
CA GLU A 269 16.29 24.18 -15.71
C GLU A 269 15.81 23.42 -16.95
N LYS A 270 15.66 24.10 -18.09
CA LYS A 270 15.26 23.47 -19.35
C LYS A 270 16.28 22.45 -19.83
N LYS A 271 17.59 22.80 -19.72
CA LYS A 271 18.69 21.89 -20.04
C LYS A 271 18.69 20.68 -19.11
N GLY A 272 18.53 20.89 -17.79
CA GLY A 272 18.45 19.83 -16.79
C GLY A 272 17.29 18.86 -17.05
N LEU A 273 16.09 19.38 -17.32
CA LEU A 273 14.91 18.56 -17.63
C LEU A 273 15.11 17.72 -18.91
N ARG A 274 15.75 18.30 -19.94
CA ARG A 274 16.06 17.56 -21.18
C ARG A 274 17.04 16.41 -20.91
N THR A 275 18.09 16.66 -20.12
CA THR A 275 19.06 15.62 -19.74
C THR A 275 18.38 14.52 -18.91
N ALA A 276 17.56 14.90 -17.92
CA ALA A 276 16.82 13.93 -17.12
C ALA A 276 15.87 13.07 -17.98
N LEU A 277 15.20 13.67 -18.97
CA LEU A 277 14.33 12.94 -19.90
C LEU A 277 15.12 11.93 -20.76
N ILE A 278 16.28 12.32 -21.29
CA ILE A 278 17.13 11.42 -22.06
C ILE A 278 17.58 10.23 -21.20
N ILE A 279 18.03 10.49 -19.97
CA ILE A 279 18.41 9.45 -19.03
C ILE A 279 17.22 8.55 -18.69
N ALA A 280 16.03 9.13 -18.47
CA ALA A 280 14.81 8.39 -18.19
C ALA A 280 14.45 7.43 -19.33
N ILE A 281 14.57 7.88 -20.58
CA ILE A 281 14.29 7.04 -21.77
C ILE A 281 15.31 5.92 -21.89
N ILE A 282 16.61 6.21 -21.76
CA ILE A 282 17.68 5.20 -21.83
C ILE A 282 17.51 4.17 -20.71
N TYR A 283 17.28 4.63 -19.49
CA TYR A 283 17.07 3.75 -18.34
C TYR A 283 15.82 2.89 -18.50
N GLY A 284 14.71 3.49 -18.93
CA GLY A 284 13.47 2.76 -19.23
C GLY A 284 13.67 1.68 -20.28
N PHE A 285 14.44 1.98 -21.35
CA PHE A 285 14.80 0.98 -22.36
C PHE A 285 15.60 -0.18 -21.77
N ILE A 286 16.60 0.09 -20.91
CA ILE A 286 17.41 -0.94 -20.23
C ILE A 286 16.52 -1.82 -19.35
N VAL A 287 15.60 -1.23 -18.58
CA VAL A 287 14.67 -1.99 -17.73
C VAL A 287 13.74 -2.87 -18.57
N VAL A 288 13.15 -2.32 -19.63
CA VAL A 288 12.29 -3.10 -20.55
C VAL A 288 13.09 -4.22 -21.21
N TYR A 289 14.31 -3.96 -21.68
CA TYR A 289 15.19 -4.95 -22.27
C TYR A 289 15.51 -6.10 -21.29
N SER A 290 15.70 -5.77 -20.01
CA SER A 290 15.92 -6.74 -18.93
C SER A 290 14.71 -7.64 -18.64
N LEU A 291 13.52 -7.30 -19.15
CA LEU A 291 12.30 -8.07 -19.03
C LEU A 291 11.96 -8.88 -20.29
N ILE A 292 12.75 -8.81 -21.36
CA ILE A 292 12.51 -9.59 -22.58
C ILE A 292 13.32 -10.87 -22.53
N PRO A 293 12.72 -12.08 -22.65
CA PRO A 293 13.49 -13.32 -22.70
C PRO A 293 14.10 -13.55 -24.09
N GLY A 294 15.21 -14.29 -24.14
CA GLY A 294 15.75 -14.87 -25.38
C GLY A 294 16.65 -13.96 -26.23
N LEU A 295 16.92 -12.70 -25.85
CA LEU A 295 17.90 -11.84 -26.52
C LEU A 295 19.27 -11.89 -25.80
N PRO A 296 20.38 -11.61 -26.49
CA PRO A 296 21.71 -11.60 -25.86
C PRO A 296 21.80 -10.60 -24.70
N GLY A 297 22.06 -11.09 -23.46
CA GLY A 297 22.14 -10.25 -22.27
C GLY A 297 20.81 -9.71 -21.73
N SER A 298 19.68 -10.15 -22.27
CA SER A 298 18.33 -9.80 -21.80
C SER A 298 17.86 -10.76 -20.68
N GLY A 299 16.65 -10.53 -20.15
CA GLY A 299 16.04 -11.42 -19.16
C GLY A 299 16.66 -11.35 -17.76
N LEU A 300 17.47 -10.32 -17.47
CA LEU A 300 18.20 -10.17 -16.20
C LEU A 300 17.24 -10.11 -14.99
N LEU A 301 16.04 -9.59 -15.16
CA LEU A 301 15.03 -9.46 -14.10
C LEU A 301 14.01 -10.60 -14.08
N LEU A 302 14.16 -11.61 -14.94
CA LEU A 302 13.26 -12.75 -15.08
C LEU A 302 13.77 -13.98 -14.34
N ASP A 303 12.86 -14.81 -13.82
CA ASP A 303 13.17 -16.19 -13.47
C ASP A 303 13.05 -17.08 -14.71
N MET A 304 14.17 -17.31 -15.38
CA MET A 304 14.25 -18.10 -16.64
C MET A 304 13.95 -19.59 -16.44
N LYS A 305 13.76 -20.07 -15.21
CA LYS A 305 13.38 -21.48 -14.94
C LYS A 305 11.89 -21.70 -15.14
N GLU A 306 11.11 -20.66 -15.03
CA GLU A 306 9.66 -20.70 -15.24
C GLU A 306 9.32 -20.73 -16.73
N LYS A 307 8.24 -21.47 -17.09
CA LYS A 307 7.80 -21.61 -18.49
C LYS A 307 6.87 -20.48 -18.93
N VAL A 308 6.05 -19.98 -17.99
CA VAL A 308 5.06 -18.93 -18.28
C VAL A 308 5.69 -17.57 -18.05
N TYR A 309 5.62 -16.69 -19.05
CA TYR A 309 6.25 -15.38 -19.01
C TYR A 309 5.81 -14.52 -17.80
N LEU A 310 4.53 -14.52 -17.47
CA LEU A 310 4.03 -13.79 -16.29
C LEU A 310 4.62 -14.34 -14.99
N THR A 311 4.81 -15.65 -14.88
CA THR A 311 5.47 -16.26 -13.72
C THR A 311 6.98 -15.97 -13.70
N GLN A 312 7.61 -15.82 -14.88
CA GLN A 312 9.01 -15.36 -14.95
C GLN A 312 9.18 -13.95 -14.35
N ILE A 313 8.19 -13.05 -14.54
CA ILE A 313 8.24 -11.65 -14.07
C ILE A 313 7.79 -11.51 -12.61
N PHE A 314 6.68 -12.16 -12.24
CA PHE A 314 5.95 -11.92 -10.98
C PHE A 314 5.88 -13.13 -10.05
N GLY A 315 6.44 -14.26 -10.44
CA GLY A 315 6.46 -15.49 -9.64
C GLY A 315 7.22 -15.34 -8.31
N PRO A 316 7.10 -16.32 -7.41
CA PRO A 316 7.72 -16.27 -6.09
C PRO A 316 9.24 -16.06 -6.11
N LYS A 317 9.92 -16.57 -7.14
CA LYS A 317 11.37 -16.51 -7.33
C LYS A 317 11.82 -15.48 -8.34
N ALA A 318 10.90 -14.67 -8.90
CA ALA A 318 11.21 -13.65 -9.89
C ALA A 318 12.13 -12.56 -9.31
N TYR A 319 13.20 -12.24 -10.04
CA TYR A 319 14.19 -11.24 -9.61
C TYR A 319 13.59 -9.82 -9.56
N LEU A 320 12.68 -9.48 -10.48
CA LEU A 320 12.02 -8.17 -10.51
C LEU A 320 11.35 -7.85 -9.18
N LYS A 321 10.68 -8.81 -8.55
CA LYS A 321 9.96 -8.60 -7.29
C LYS A 321 10.86 -8.01 -6.19
N ASN A 322 12.08 -8.53 -6.07
CA ASN A 322 13.03 -8.07 -5.06
C ASN A 322 13.84 -6.86 -5.52
N ALA A 323 14.10 -6.74 -6.84
CA ALA A 323 14.87 -5.66 -7.43
C ALA A 323 14.06 -4.37 -7.62
N PHE A 324 12.73 -4.45 -7.69
CA PHE A 324 11.87 -3.33 -8.08
C PHE A 324 12.08 -2.05 -7.26
N PRO A 325 12.19 -2.08 -5.92
CA PRO A 325 12.45 -0.86 -5.15
C PRO A 325 13.77 -0.20 -5.54
N TYR A 326 14.78 -1.01 -5.81
CA TYR A 326 16.09 -0.53 -6.22
C TYR A 326 16.07 0.01 -7.66
N VAL A 327 15.35 -0.67 -8.57
CA VAL A 327 15.14 -0.20 -9.95
C VAL A 327 14.48 1.19 -9.95
N VAL A 328 13.42 1.38 -9.16
CA VAL A 328 12.76 2.68 -9.04
C VAL A 328 13.66 3.73 -8.38
N SER A 329 14.39 3.35 -7.34
CA SER A 329 15.34 4.26 -6.68
C SER A 329 16.45 4.72 -7.63
N LEU A 330 17.04 3.79 -8.41
CA LEU A 330 18.04 4.10 -9.43
C LEU A 330 17.50 5.05 -10.51
N PHE A 331 16.25 4.88 -10.91
CA PHE A 331 15.61 5.83 -11.84
C PHE A 331 15.67 7.27 -11.29
N PHE A 332 15.28 7.47 -10.03
CA PHE A 332 15.31 8.79 -9.40
C PHE A 332 16.74 9.28 -9.16
N ILE A 333 17.68 8.40 -8.80
CA ILE A 333 19.10 8.76 -8.62
C ILE A 333 19.69 9.25 -9.95
N LEU A 334 19.57 8.45 -11.01
CA LEU A 334 20.19 8.76 -12.29
C LEU A 334 19.59 10.01 -12.95
N THR A 335 18.26 10.11 -12.95
CA THR A 335 17.56 11.29 -13.48
C THR A 335 17.82 12.53 -12.65
N GLY A 336 17.85 12.40 -11.32
CA GLY A 336 18.18 13.49 -10.38
C GLY A 336 19.59 14.00 -10.56
N LEU A 337 20.59 13.10 -10.61
CA LEU A 337 21.99 13.49 -10.86
C LEU A 337 22.15 14.13 -12.23
N GLY A 338 21.56 13.54 -13.28
CA GLY A 338 21.59 14.09 -14.64
C GLY A 338 20.99 15.49 -14.71
N TYR A 339 19.85 15.71 -14.04
CA TYR A 339 19.24 17.02 -13.90
C TYR A 339 20.17 17.97 -13.16
N GLY A 340 20.63 17.61 -11.94
CA GLY A 340 21.37 18.48 -11.07
C GLY A 340 22.71 18.95 -11.63
N ILE A 341 23.43 18.06 -12.33
CA ILE A 341 24.69 18.38 -13.02
C ILE A 341 24.42 19.32 -14.21
N SER A 342 23.41 19.00 -15.04
CA SER A 342 23.11 19.78 -16.25
C SER A 342 22.48 21.14 -15.96
N SER A 343 21.69 21.26 -14.88
CA SER A 343 21.11 22.52 -14.42
C SER A 343 22.03 23.32 -13.51
N LYS A 344 23.21 22.79 -13.17
CA LYS A 344 24.18 23.40 -12.24
C LYS A 344 23.63 23.60 -10.80
N THR A 345 22.60 22.87 -10.42
CA THR A 345 22.03 22.89 -9.05
C THR A 345 22.84 22.04 -8.07
N ILE A 346 23.56 21.03 -8.57
CA ILE A 346 24.56 20.26 -7.81
C ILE A 346 25.94 20.83 -8.16
N LYS A 347 26.57 21.48 -7.18
CA LYS A 347 27.90 22.06 -7.35
C LYS A 347 29.01 21.09 -6.97
N ASN A 348 28.77 20.27 -5.96
CA ASN A 348 29.72 19.26 -5.48
C ASN A 348 28.96 18.16 -4.71
N ASP A 349 29.66 17.05 -4.46
CA ASP A 349 29.17 15.88 -3.74
C ASP A 349 28.83 16.17 -2.27
N LYS A 350 29.61 17.00 -1.59
CA LYS A 350 29.41 17.35 -0.17
C LYS A 350 28.10 18.07 0.05
N GLU A 351 27.75 19.02 -0.84
CA GLU A 351 26.49 19.73 -0.77
C GLU A 351 25.30 18.80 -1.03
N LEU A 352 25.42 17.90 -2.01
CA LEU A 352 24.40 16.90 -2.28
C LEU A 352 24.17 15.97 -1.10
N ILE A 353 25.23 15.40 -0.52
CA ILE A 353 25.14 14.50 0.64
C ILE A 353 24.54 15.23 1.84
N LYS A 354 24.89 16.49 2.07
CA LYS A 354 24.29 17.30 3.14
C LYS A 354 22.78 17.44 2.94
N LYS A 355 22.33 17.82 1.74
CA LYS A 355 20.89 17.94 1.42
C LYS A 355 20.14 16.61 1.61
N ILE A 356 20.73 15.50 1.19
CA ILE A 356 20.16 14.16 1.42
C ILE A 356 20.05 13.90 2.93
N GLY A 357 21.10 14.20 3.70
CA GLY A 357 21.08 14.06 5.16
C GLY A 357 19.97 14.88 5.82
N ASP A 358 19.76 16.12 5.38
CA ASP A 358 18.70 17.01 5.89
C ASP A 358 17.29 16.44 5.59
N ILE A 359 17.11 15.79 4.43
CA ILE A 359 15.84 15.12 4.07
C ILE A 359 15.60 13.92 4.99
N PHE A 360 16.63 13.07 5.21
CA PHE A 360 16.51 11.93 6.12
C PHE A 360 16.29 12.34 7.58
N ALA A 361 16.88 13.45 8.03
CA ALA A 361 16.65 13.98 9.37
C ALA A 361 15.17 14.32 9.62
N LYS A 362 14.44 14.82 8.60
CA LYS A 362 13.00 15.13 8.71
C LYS A 362 12.14 13.88 8.95
N ILE A 363 12.57 12.71 8.47
CA ILE A 363 11.82 11.44 8.59
C ILE A 363 12.35 10.54 9.70
N GLY A 364 13.32 11.00 10.51
CA GLY A 364 13.91 10.21 11.59
C GLY A 364 12.88 9.63 12.57
N THR A 365 11.83 10.39 12.91
CA THR A 365 10.73 9.91 13.78
C THR A 365 9.90 8.80 13.13
N VAL A 366 9.86 8.71 11.81
CA VAL A 366 9.18 7.62 11.10
C VAL A 366 9.90 6.30 11.34
N PHE A 367 11.24 6.27 11.37
CA PHE A 367 12.00 5.06 11.66
C PHE A 367 11.79 4.57 13.10
N VAL A 368 11.70 5.48 14.08
CA VAL A 368 11.36 5.11 15.46
C VAL A 368 9.94 4.50 15.53
N LEU A 369 8.98 5.10 14.82
CA LEU A 369 7.62 4.56 14.74
C LEU A 369 7.61 3.17 14.08
N ILE A 370 8.36 2.98 12.99
CA ILE A 370 8.51 1.69 12.31
C ILE A 370 9.07 0.64 13.26
N PHE A 371 10.11 0.96 14.04
CA PHE A 371 10.68 0.01 15.01
C PHE A 371 9.63 -0.51 15.99
N VAL A 372 8.87 0.41 16.62
CA VAL A 372 7.86 0.04 17.62
C VAL A 372 6.67 -0.68 16.99
N ALA A 373 6.20 -0.21 15.84
CA ALA A 373 5.09 -0.85 15.13
C ALA A 373 5.45 -2.24 14.60
N ALA A 374 6.71 -2.45 14.18
CA ALA A 374 7.21 -3.76 13.76
C ALA A 374 7.13 -4.78 14.90
N GLN A 375 7.47 -4.37 16.15
CA GLN A 375 7.31 -5.23 17.31
C GLN A 375 5.84 -5.60 17.54
N PHE A 376 4.97 -4.59 17.54
CA PHE A 376 3.52 -4.81 17.71
C PHE A 376 2.96 -5.81 16.70
N ILE A 377 3.25 -5.60 15.41
CA ILE A 377 2.73 -6.43 14.33
C ILE A 377 3.30 -7.85 14.38
N ALA A 378 4.59 -8.00 14.67
CA ALA A 378 5.23 -9.31 14.78
C ALA A 378 4.71 -10.10 15.99
N ILE A 379 4.58 -9.45 17.14
CA ILE A 379 4.02 -10.05 18.37
C ILE A 379 2.56 -10.46 18.13
N PHE A 380 1.74 -9.59 17.51
CA PHE A 380 0.36 -9.96 17.17
C PHE A 380 0.29 -11.19 16.25
N LYS A 381 1.14 -11.26 15.24
CA LYS A 381 1.18 -12.43 14.34
C LYS A 381 1.53 -13.72 15.06
N GLU A 382 2.49 -13.66 15.98
CA GLU A 382 2.93 -14.84 16.75
C GLU A 382 1.84 -15.37 17.66
N THR A 383 0.91 -14.53 18.13
CA THR A 383 -0.21 -15.01 18.95
C THR A 383 -1.20 -15.91 18.22
N ASN A 384 -1.17 -16.02 16.90
CA ASN A 384 -2.14 -16.71 16.04
C ASN A 384 -3.58 -16.20 16.17
N ILE A 385 -3.87 -15.18 16.98
CA ILE A 385 -5.23 -14.64 17.20
C ILE A 385 -5.89 -14.31 15.86
N GLY A 386 -5.17 -13.63 14.95
CA GLY A 386 -5.68 -13.25 13.64
C GLY A 386 -6.06 -14.45 12.78
N ILE A 387 -5.28 -15.53 12.83
CA ILE A 387 -5.54 -16.77 12.07
C ILE A 387 -6.77 -17.48 12.64
N VAL A 388 -6.85 -17.65 13.95
CA VAL A 388 -7.98 -18.31 14.64
C VAL A 388 -9.30 -17.58 14.33
N ILE A 389 -9.34 -16.25 14.47
CA ILE A 389 -10.53 -15.45 14.14
C ILE A 389 -10.90 -15.60 12.65
N THR A 390 -9.90 -15.52 11.76
CA THR A 390 -10.13 -15.64 10.31
C THR A 390 -10.68 -17.01 9.94
N THR A 391 -10.16 -18.07 10.56
CA THR A 391 -10.64 -19.45 10.38
C THR A 391 -12.10 -19.60 10.83
N TRP A 392 -12.47 -19.05 11.98
CA TRP A 392 -13.86 -19.06 12.42
C TRP A 392 -14.79 -18.34 11.43
N LEU A 393 -14.35 -17.18 10.92
CA LEU A 393 -15.13 -16.42 9.92
C LEU A 393 -15.28 -17.20 8.61
N ALA A 394 -14.24 -17.91 8.16
CA ALA A 394 -14.32 -18.75 6.99
C ALA A 394 -15.33 -19.90 7.20
N ASN A 395 -15.26 -20.57 8.34
CA ASN A 395 -16.14 -21.70 8.67
C ASN A 395 -17.62 -21.27 8.82
N VAL A 396 -17.91 -20.00 9.16
CA VAL A 396 -19.30 -19.51 9.22
C VAL A 396 -20.06 -19.75 7.92
N LEU A 397 -19.39 -19.62 6.75
CA LEU A 397 -20.02 -19.84 5.45
C LEU A 397 -20.54 -21.28 5.27
N SER A 398 -19.90 -22.28 5.90
CA SER A 398 -20.33 -23.67 5.84
C SER A 398 -21.66 -23.94 6.56
N TYR A 399 -22.09 -23.05 7.44
CA TYR A 399 -23.31 -23.17 8.22
C TYR A 399 -24.49 -22.35 7.66
N ILE A 400 -24.26 -21.59 6.59
CA ILE A 400 -25.27 -20.68 6.04
C ILE A 400 -25.68 -21.20 4.65
N ASP A 401 -26.95 -21.56 4.51
CA ASP A 401 -27.53 -21.99 3.22
C ASP A 401 -28.03 -20.76 2.43
N ILE A 402 -27.12 -20.12 1.72
CA ILE A 402 -27.39 -18.96 0.85
C ILE A 402 -26.68 -19.11 -0.49
N SER A 403 -27.27 -18.54 -1.54
CA SER A 403 -26.72 -18.59 -2.91
C SER A 403 -26.81 -17.24 -3.61
N GLY A 404 -26.15 -17.09 -4.76
CA GLY A 404 -26.23 -15.89 -5.59
C GLY A 404 -25.73 -14.62 -4.89
N ILE A 405 -26.44 -13.51 -5.04
CA ILE A 405 -26.06 -12.19 -4.52
C ILE A 405 -25.88 -12.16 -3.00
N PRO A 406 -26.77 -12.74 -2.17
CA PRO A 406 -26.55 -12.83 -0.72
C PRO A 406 -25.24 -13.52 -0.36
N LEU A 407 -24.87 -14.60 -1.03
CA LEU A 407 -23.61 -15.32 -0.83
C LEU A 407 -22.41 -14.41 -1.13
N ILE A 408 -22.43 -13.68 -2.24
CA ILE A 408 -21.38 -12.73 -2.63
C ILE A 408 -21.20 -11.65 -1.54
N ILE A 409 -22.31 -11.03 -1.09
CA ILE A 409 -22.25 -9.94 -0.10
C ILE A 409 -21.73 -10.45 1.25
N VAL A 410 -22.26 -11.58 1.74
CA VAL A 410 -21.84 -12.14 3.03
C VAL A 410 -20.36 -12.52 2.99
N THR A 411 -19.92 -13.16 1.91
CA THR A 411 -18.51 -13.51 1.72
C THR A 411 -17.62 -12.26 1.72
N MET A 412 -17.98 -11.20 1.00
CA MET A 412 -17.24 -9.93 1.03
C MET A 412 -17.14 -9.34 2.43
N ILE A 413 -18.22 -9.37 3.20
CA ILE A 413 -18.25 -8.82 4.58
C ILE A 413 -17.37 -9.67 5.51
N LEU A 414 -17.42 -11.00 5.44
CA LEU A 414 -16.61 -11.88 6.28
C LEU A 414 -15.12 -11.72 5.96
N ILE A 415 -14.76 -11.63 4.70
CA ILE A 415 -13.39 -11.37 4.25
C ILE A 415 -12.93 -9.98 4.72
N ALA A 416 -13.78 -8.97 4.59
CA ALA A 416 -13.48 -7.61 5.05
C ALA A 416 -13.24 -7.59 6.57
N PHE A 417 -14.08 -8.25 7.35
CA PHE A 417 -13.92 -8.31 8.79
C PHE A 417 -12.64 -9.07 9.19
N SER A 418 -12.33 -10.18 8.54
CA SER A 418 -11.07 -10.91 8.74
C SER A 418 -9.83 -10.06 8.42
N GLY A 419 -9.94 -9.14 7.46
CA GLY A 419 -8.88 -8.22 7.04
C GLY A 419 -8.39 -7.27 8.12
N ILE A 420 -9.21 -7.04 9.16
CA ILE A 420 -8.81 -6.24 10.32
C ILE A 420 -7.73 -6.97 11.15
N PHE A 421 -7.78 -8.29 11.22
CA PHE A 421 -6.91 -9.12 12.04
C PHE A 421 -5.81 -9.81 11.23
N LEU A 422 -6.11 -10.28 10.01
CA LEU A 422 -5.17 -10.94 9.12
C LEU A 422 -4.97 -10.10 7.84
N THR A 423 -3.87 -9.36 7.79
CA THR A 423 -3.63 -8.38 6.70
C THR A 423 -3.09 -8.99 5.40
N SER A 424 -2.55 -10.22 5.45
CA SER A 424 -2.04 -10.92 4.28
C SER A 424 -3.17 -11.45 3.40
N THR A 425 -3.30 -10.93 2.18
CA THR A 425 -4.30 -11.36 1.18
C THR A 425 -4.15 -12.84 0.85
N ALA A 426 -2.93 -13.32 0.61
CA ALA A 426 -2.66 -14.72 0.29
C ALA A 426 -3.02 -15.67 1.45
N ASN A 427 -2.63 -15.33 2.70
CA ASN A 427 -2.94 -16.16 3.86
C ASN A 427 -4.46 -16.20 4.14
N LYS A 428 -5.18 -15.10 3.91
CA LYS A 428 -6.65 -15.11 4.00
C LYS A 428 -7.25 -16.05 2.99
N TRP A 429 -6.83 -15.95 1.74
CA TRP A 429 -7.36 -16.81 0.70
C TRP A 429 -7.02 -18.27 0.90
N TYR A 430 -5.83 -18.56 1.41
CA TYR A 430 -5.46 -19.92 1.83
C TYR A 430 -6.45 -20.51 2.84
N LEU A 431 -6.98 -19.71 3.78
CA LEU A 431 -7.97 -20.15 4.76
C LEU A 431 -9.40 -20.17 4.21
N PHE A 432 -9.75 -19.23 3.33
CA PHE A 432 -11.11 -19.10 2.80
C PHE A 432 -11.37 -19.95 1.57
N SER A 433 -10.37 -20.17 0.69
CA SER A 433 -10.59 -20.83 -0.60
C SER A 433 -11.16 -22.26 -0.49
N PRO A 434 -10.72 -23.12 0.46
CA PRO A 434 -11.27 -24.46 0.58
C PRO A 434 -12.77 -24.51 0.97
N VAL A 435 -13.28 -23.40 1.52
CA VAL A 435 -14.68 -23.24 1.92
C VAL A 435 -15.46 -22.47 0.85
N VAL A 436 -14.94 -21.30 0.45
CA VAL A 436 -15.65 -20.37 -0.45
C VAL A 436 -15.78 -20.93 -1.85
N VAL A 437 -14.70 -21.48 -2.43
CA VAL A 437 -14.71 -21.90 -3.83
C VAL A 437 -15.72 -23.03 -4.07
N PRO A 438 -15.77 -24.12 -3.26
CA PRO A 438 -16.79 -25.15 -3.40
C PRO A 438 -18.22 -24.62 -3.27
N ILE A 439 -18.51 -23.76 -2.30
CA ILE A 439 -19.86 -23.18 -2.08
C ILE A 439 -20.27 -22.32 -3.28
N PHE A 440 -19.34 -21.52 -3.84
CA PHE A 440 -19.59 -20.71 -5.03
C PHE A 440 -19.88 -21.57 -6.25
N MET A 441 -19.09 -22.63 -6.50
CA MET A 441 -19.30 -23.54 -7.62
C MET A 441 -20.65 -24.27 -7.50
N GLN A 442 -21.04 -24.73 -6.30
CA GLN A 442 -22.35 -25.32 -6.04
C GLN A 442 -23.51 -24.33 -6.29
N SER A 443 -23.24 -23.03 -6.14
CA SER A 443 -24.18 -21.94 -6.42
C SER A 443 -24.14 -21.46 -7.89
N ASN A 444 -23.50 -22.20 -8.80
CA ASN A 444 -23.30 -21.84 -10.21
C ASN A 444 -22.51 -20.53 -10.40
N ILE A 445 -21.56 -20.24 -9.49
CA ILE A 445 -20.66 -19.11 -9.58
C ILE A 445 -19.25 -19.63 -9.85
N SER A 446 -18.55 -19.02 -10.82
CA SER A 446 -17.23 -19.49 -11.21
C SER A 446 -16.18 -19.31 -10.10
N PRO A 447 -15.21 -20.23 -9.96
CA PRO A 447 -14.14 -20.13 -8.96
C PRO A 447 -13.27 -18.86 -9.17
N GLN A 448 -13.14 -18.39 -10.40
CA GLN A 448 -12.45 -17.15 -10.74
C GLN A 448 -13.20 -15.93 -10.19
N PHE A 449 -14.54 -15.94 -10.25
CA PHE A 449 -15.34 -14.86 -9.67
C PHE A 449 -15.30 -14.89 -8.13
N ALA A 450 -15.22 -16.06 -7.50
CA ALA A 450 -14.99 -16.19 -6.06
C ALA A 450 -13.67 -15.48 -5.64
N GLN A 451 -12.61 -15.60 -6.45
CA GLN A 451 -11.36 -14.87 -6.23
C GLN A 451 -11.52 -13.34 -6.36
N ILE A 452 -12.36 -12.86 -7.29
CA ILE A 452 -12.71 -11.43 -7.41
C ILE A 452 -13.43 -10.95 -6.16
N VAL A 453 -14.44 -11.70 -5.69
CA VAL A 453 -15.19 -11.40 -4.47
C VAL A 453 -14.25 -11.29 -3.26
N MET A 454 -13.29 -12.22 -3.15
CA MET A 454 -12.25 -12.19 -2.12
C MET A 454 -11.41 -10.92 -2.20
N ARG A 455 -10.90 -10.56 -3.36
CA ARG A 455 -10.05 -9.38 -3.54
C ARG A 455 -10.79 -8.07 -3.26
N ALA A 456 -12.05 -8.00 -3.70
CA ALA A 456 -12.91 -6.86 -3.41
C ALA A 456 -13.18 -6.75 -1.91
N GLY A 457 -13.55 -7.85 -1.24
CA GLY A 457 -13.74 -7.91 0.21
C GLY A 457 -12.49 -7.51 1.00
N ASP A 458 -11.30 -7.99 0.60
CA ASP A 458 -10.03 -7.59 1.20
C ASP A 458 -9.75 -6.09 1.05
N SER A 459 -10.11 -5.49 -0.08
CA SER A 459 -9.94 -4.07 -0.35
C SER A 459 -10.78 -3.16 0.54
N LEU A 460 -11.88 -3.67 1.14
CA LEU A 460 -12.76 -2.86 1.98
C LEU A 460 -12.08 -2.39 3.27
N THR A 461 -11.30 -3.23 3.92
CA THR A 461 -10.77 -2.95 5.27
C THR A 461 -9.26 -2.87 5.37
N LYS A 462 -8.53 -3.19 4.29
CA LYS A 462 -7.05 -3.27 4.31
C LYS A 462 -6.38 -1.97 4.78
N GLY A 463 -6.96 -0.81 4.48
CA GLY A 463 -6.48 0.49 4.98
C GLY A 463 -6.98 0.85 6.39
N PHE A 464 -7.86 0.06 6.99
CA PHE A 464 -8.57 0.43 8.22
C PHE A 464 -8.12 -0.41 9.44
N THR A 465 -6.85 -0.78 9.49
CA THR A 465 -6.26 -1.53 10.61
C THR A 465 -4.83 -1.07 10.91
N PRO A 466 -4.46 -0.91 12.21
CA PRO A 466 -3.09 -0.60 12.61
C PRO A 466 -2.12 -1.77 12.42
N LEU A 467 -2.62 -2.98 12.15
CA LEU A 467 -1.82 -4.15 11.81
C LEU A 467 -1.27 -4.10 10.39
N MET A 468 -1.77 -3.19 9.55
CA MET A 468 -1.27 -3.01 8.19
C MET A 468 -0.01 -2.15 8.18
N SER A 469 1.04 -2.67 7.56
CA SER A 469 2.34 -2.00 7.48
C SER A 469 2.28 -0.62 6.79
N SER A 470 1.45 -0.49 5.75
CA SER A 470 1.23 0.79 5.06
C SER A 470 0.59 1.84 5.96
N PHE A 471 -0.24 1.44 6.91
CA PHE A 471 -0.87 2.34 7.88
C PHE A 471 0.16 2.98 8.82
N VAL A 472 1.25 2.27 9.14
CA VAL A 472 2.35 2.80 9.94
C VAL A 472 3.06 3.93 9.20
N LEU A 473 3.34 3.76 7.89
CA LEU A 473 3.93 4.81 7.07
C LEU A 473 2.98 5.99 6.89
N TYR A 474 1.70 5.73 6.66
CA TYR A 474 0.67 6.75 6.57
C TYR A 474 0.65 7.66 7.80
N ILE A 475 0.57 7.10 9.01
CA ILE A 475 0.63 7.89 10.26
C ILE A 475 1.98 8.59 10.41
N GLY A 476 3.08 7.92 10.08
CA GLY A 476 4.41 8.49 10.14
C GLY A 476 4.51 9.77 9.32
N PHE A 477 4.13 9.73 8.05
CA PHE A 477 4.18 10.88 7.15
C PHE A 477 3.14 11.96 7.49
N LEU A 478 1.95 11.60 8.01
CA LEU A 478 1.03 12.60 8.56
C LEU A 478 1.69 13.44 9.65
N ASN A 479 2.51 12.83 10.52
CA ASN A 479 3.22 13.54 11.59
C ASN A 479 4.44 14.30 11.10
N VAL A 480 5.10 13.88 10.01
CA VAL A 480 6.17 14.66 9.35
C VAL A 480 5.63 15.99 8.86
N TYR A 481 4.49 16.01 8.17
CA TYR A 481 3.86 17.22 7.62
C TYR A 481 2.86 17.91 8.56
N ASN A 482 2.76 17.46 9.82
CA ASN A 482 1.91 18.09 10.82
C ASN A 482 2.52 19.41 11.31
N LEU A 483 1.84 20.53 11.09
CA LEU A 483 2.25 21.86 11.58
C LEU A 483 2.12 21.99 13.11
N HIS A 484 1.18 21.27 13.71
CA HIS A 484 0.92 21.31 15.15
C HIS A 484 1.57 20.12 15.87
N LYS A 485 2.87 20.16 16.08
CA LYS A 485 3.64 19.05 16.70
C LYS A 485 3.12 18.65 18.09
N GLU A 486 2.50 19.57 18.83
CA GLU A 486 1.89 19.31 20.15
C GLU A 486 0.61 18.47 20.07
N LYS A 487 -0.01 18.34 18.89
CA LYS A 487 -1.24 17.59 18.63
C LYS A 487 -1.02 16.54 17.53
N PRO A 488 -0.29 15.48 17.82
CA PRO A 488 0.06 14.49 16.80
C PRO A 488 -1.18 13.84 16.17
N TYR A 489 -1.02 13.34 14.96
CA TYR A 489 -1.98 12.43 14.34
C TYR A 489 -1.86 11.07 15.04
N THR A 490 -2.83 10.78 15.89
CA THR A 490 -2.97 9.48 16.57
C THR A 490 -3.61 8.46 15.64
N ILE A 491 -3.59 7.15 15.99
CA ILE A 491 -4.27 6.08 15.23
C ILE A 491 -5.73 6.47 14.96
N GLY A 492 -6.50 6.85 16.00
CA GLY A 492 -7.90 7.21 15.84
C GLY A 492 -8.14 8.45 14.99
N LYS A 493 -7.28 9.49 15.10
CA LYS A 493 -7.38 10.67 14.23
C LYS A 493 -7.07 10.32 12.76
N SER A 494 -6.05 9.50 12.53
CA SER A 494 -5.66 9.08 11.19
C SER A 494 -6.75 8.24 10.52
N MET A 495 -7.37 7.31 11.28
CA MET A 495 -8.54 6.56 10.81
C MET A 495 -9.72 7.48 10.49
N LYS A 496 -10.00 8.46 11.35
CA LYS A 496 -11.09 9.42 11.13
C LYS A 496 -10.94 10.22 9.84
N LEU A 497 -9.71 10.52 9.42
CA LEU A 497 -9.46 11.21 8.14
C LEU A 497 -9.87 10.38 6.93
N ILE A 498 -9.64 9.08 6.97
CA ILE A 498 -9.93 8.16 5.85
C ILE A 498 -11.31 7.50 5.96
N THR A 499 -12.02 7.63 7.09
CA THR A 499 -13.37 7.04 7.27
C THR A 499 -14.34 7.40 6.14
N PRO A 500 -14.43 8.64 5.65
CA PRO A 500 -15.30 8.94 4.53
C PRO A 500 -14.92 8.20 3.25
N TYR A 501 -13.62 8.07 2.97
CA TYR A 501 -13.15 7.30 1.83
C TYR A 501 -13.52 5.83 1.98
N PHE A 502 -13.23 5.24 3.13
CA PHE A 502 -13.59 3.86 3.48
C PHE A 502 -15.07 3.57 3.22
N LEU A 503 -15.98 4.41 3.74
CA LEU A 503 -17.42 4.18 3.60
C LEU A 503 -17.89 4.21 2.14
N TYR A 504 -17.53 5.26 1.40
CA TYR A 504 -17.99 5.40 0.02
C TYR A 504 -17.33 4.40 -0.93
N ILE A 505 -16.04 4.10 -0.75
CA ILE A 505 -15.35 3.16 -1.62
C ILE A 505 -15.79 1.72 -1.34
N SER A 506 -16.17 1.39 -0.11
CA SER A 506 -16.73 0.08 0.23
C SER A 506 -18.07 -0.16 -0.48
N ILE A 507 -18.94 0.85 -0.48
CA ILE A 507 -20.20 0.79 -1.25
C ILE A 507 -19.91 0.63 -2.74
N ALA A 508 -18.94 1.37 -3.27
CA ALA A 508 -18.55 1.28 -4.68
C ALA A 508 -18.05 -0.12 -5.06
N TRP A 509 -17.22 -0.75 -4.23
CA TRP A 509 -16.75 -2.12 -4.45
C TRP A 509 -17.90 -3.13 -4.45
N ILE A 510 -18.80 -3.06 -3.47
CA ILE A 510 -19.96 -3.96 -3.40
C ILE A 510 -20.84 -3.80 -4.64
N LEU A 511 -21.14 -2.56 -5.03
CA LEU A 511 -21.95 -2.29 -6.22
C LEU A 511 -21.25 -2.73 -7.51
N LEU A 512 -19.94 -2.57 -7.61
CA LEU A 512 -19.17 -3.00 -8.77
C LEU A 512 -19.21 -4.52 -8.95
N VAL A 513 -18.96 -5.29 -7.87
CA VAL A 513 -18.98 -6.76 -7.93
C VAL A 513 -20.39 -7.28 -8.23
N ILE A 514 -21.41 -6.76 -7.54
CA ILE A 514 -22.80 -7.15 -7.78
C ILE A 514 -23.24 -6.78 -9.21
N GLY A 515 -22.94 -5.57 -9.66
CA GLY A 515 -23.26 -5.13 -11.02
C GLY A 515 -22.61 -6.01 -12.09
N TRP A 516 -21.35 -6.41 -11.88
CA TRP A 516 -20.63 -7.30 -12.78
C TRP A 516 -21.28 -8.68 -12.86
N TYR A 517 -21.68 -9.22 -11.70
CA TYR A 517 -22.39 -10.49 -11.58
C TYR A 517 -23.74 -10.48 -12.28
N ILE A 518 -24.57 -9.44 -12.02
CA ILE A 518 -25.93 -9.31 -12.61
C ILE A 518 -25.86 -9.14 -14.12
N LEU A 519 -24.91 -8.35 -14.63
CA LEU A 519 -24.75 -8.10 -16.06
C LEU A 519 -24.08 -9.27 -16.80
N GLY A 520 -23.54 -10.25 -16.09
CA GLY A 520 -22.84 -11.39 -16.70
C GLY A 520 -21.62 -10.99 -17.53
N LEU A 521 -20.98 -9.84 -17.20
CA LEU A 521 -19.85 -9.33 -17.98
C LEU A 521 -18.65 -10.28 -17.89
N PRO A 522 -17.89 -10.47 -18.98
CA PRO A 522 -16.69 -11.29 -18.95
C PRO A 522 -15.69 -10.72 -17.96
N ILE A 523 -15.13 -11.60 -17.10
CA ILE A 523 -14.13 -11.23 -16.10
C ILE A 523 -12.71 -11.34 -16.63
N GLY A 524 -12.53 -12.16 -17.66
CA GLY A 524 -11.30 -12.37 -18.41
C GLY A 524 -11.55 -13.08 -19.72
N PRO A 525 -10.51 -13.47 -20.46
CA PRO A 525 -10.65 -14.19 -21.72
C PRO A 525 -11.38 -15.52 -21.53
N GLY A 526 -12.60 -15.63 -22.09
CA GLY A 526 -13.41 -16.84 -22.04
C GLY A 526 -14.01 -17.20 -20.68
N VAL A 527 -14.01 -16.28 -19.71
CA VAL A 527 -14.51 -16.54 -18.35
C VAL A 527 -15.58 -15.53 -17.97
N THR A 528 -16.69 -16.04 -17.42
CA THR A 528 -17.83 -15.27 -16.91
C THR A 528 -18.00 -15.45 -15.40
N PRO A 529 -18.82 -14.62 -14.72
CA PRO A 529 -19.12 -14.80 -13.30
C PRO A 529 -19.78 -16.14 -12.97
N ASN A 530 -20.55 -16.69 -13.91
CA ASN A 530 -21.23 -17.98 -13.77
C ASN A 530 -20.44 -19.10 -14.46
N ILE A 531 -20.63 -20.34 -14.01
CA ILE A 531 -20.05 -21.54 -14.62
C ILE A 531 -20.76 -21.85 -15.95
#